data_39fb9348387b0eff453dcd38cbd466c3
#
_entry.id   39fb9348387b0eff453dcd38cbd466c3
#
_cell.length_a   1.000
_cell.length_b   1.000
_cell.length_c   1.000
_cell.angle_alpha   90.00
_cell.angle_beta   90.00
_cell.angle_gamma   90.00
#
_symmetry.space_group_name_H-M   'P 1'
#
loop_
_entity.id
_entity.type
_entity.pdbx_description
1 polymer ?
#
loop_
_entity_poly.entity_id
_entity_poly.type
_entity_poly.pdbx_seq_one_letter_code
_entity_poly.pdbx_strand_id
1 'polypeptide(L)'
;NHNKRICFTADMEWLSIDGLRPDPNKIVLQVKEHRNYEPFTLNRFNTVYIGGTIHELGHGLSLPHNLATKNESIRGTALMGAGNYTYRREWNSKQKGSFLTHSSAIRLLVHPLFNGTSSRAKSSPSLKYKDLSLSFNNGIIQITGKIETGIPAIAMIAYNDRENKGQRGYMVNNNYDATSWTSVLSPTNEFHLAVGDLGNGNHQIRLLSVHMNGATETKRIHYSMKDGMPDLNRASKEIVSILSNND
;
A
#
# COMPACT_ATOMS: atom_id res chain seq x y z
N ASN A 1 -1.46 15.04 -7.42
CA ASN A 1 -2.57 14.56 -8.25
C ASN A 1 -2.29 13.11 -8.67
N HIS A 2 -2.89 12.15 -7.97
CA HIS A 2 -2.63 10.71 -8.14
C HIS A 2 -2.85 10.22 -9.58
N ASN A 3 -3.84 10.75 -10.26
CA ASN A 3 -4.18 10.32 -11.63
C ASN A 3 -3.15 10.79 -12.68
N LYS A 4 -2.41 11.85 -12.39
CA LYS A 4 -1.40 12.43 -13.29
C LYS A 4 0.04 12.06 -12.90
N ARG A 5 0.23 11.33 -11.81
CA ARG A 5 1.57 11.01 -11.27
C ARG A 5 2.43 12.26 -11.06
N ILE A 6 1.80 13.33 -10.59
CA ILE A 6 2.45 14.62 -10.33
C ILE A 6 2.42 14.85 -8.82
N CYS A 7 3.58 15.09 -8.24
CA CYS A 7 3.77 15.52 -6.87
C CYS A 7 4.13 17.01 -6.86
N PHE A 8 3.43 17.79 -6.04
CA PHE A 8 3.73 19.18 -5.78
C PHE A 8 4.12 19.31 -4.31
N THR A 9 5.26 19.90 -4.04
CA THR A 9 5.73 20.21 -2.70
C THR A 9 6.15 21.66 -2.63
N ALA A 10 6.03 22.26 -1.46
CA ALA A 10 6.56 23.57 -1.18
C ALA A 10 7.85 23.43 -0.36
N ASP A 11 8.83 24.28 -0.64
CA ASP A 11 10.03 24.42 0.18
C ASP A 11 9.86 25.58 1.16
N MET A 12 10.53 25.50 2.29
CA MET A 12 10.64 26.59 3.24
C MET A 12 11.91 26.48 4.09
N GLU A 13 12.38 27.58 4.61
CA GLU A 13 13.64 27.70 5.35
C GLU A 13 13.79 26.73 6.55
N TRP A 14 12.68 26.30 7.13
CA TRP A 14 12.68 25.38 8.27
C TRP A 14 12.76 23.90 7.87
N LEU A 15 12.57 23.59 6.59
CA LEU A 15 12.68 22.22 6.10
C LEU A 15 14.16 21.86 5.93
N SER A 16 14.67 21.05 6.84
CA SER A 16 16.05 20.58 6.77
C SER A 16 16.21 19.21 7.42
N ILE A 17 17.17 18.43 6.92
CA ILE A 17 17.53 17.12 7.52
C ILE A 17 18.06 17.33 8.94
N ASP A 18 18.82 18.38 9.18
CA ASP A 18 19.32 18.71 10.53
C ASP A 18 18.18 19.04 11.50
N GLY A 19 17.09 19.62 10.99
CA GLY A 19 15.88 19.88 11.76
C GLY A 19 15.14 18.61 12.23
N LEU A 20 15.51 17.43 11.74
CA LEU A 20 14.99 16.15 12.24
C LEU A 20 15.58 15.75 13.61
N ARG A 21 16.67 16.40 14.05
CA ARG A 21 17.28 16.13 15.36
C ARG A 21 16.38 16.66 16.48
N PRO A 22 16.36 16.00 17.65
CA PRO A 22 15.56 16.48 18.76
C PRO A 22 16.04 17.84 19.26
N ASP A 23 15.16 18.79 19.26
CA ASP A 23 15.32 20.05 19.98
C ASP A 23 13.94 20.46 20.53
N PRO A 24 13.62 20.03 21.77
CA PRO A 24 12.31 20.27 22.36
C PRO A 24 12.03 21.76 22.60
N ASN A 25 13.07 22.60 22.63
CA ASN A 25 12.95 24.03 22.92
C ASN A 25 12.73 24.86 21.64
N LYS A 26 13.01 24.31 20.48
CA LYS A 26 12.87 25.05 19.21
C LYS A 26 11.46 24.88 18.65
N ILE A 27 10.54 25.69 19.15
CA ILE A 27 9.16 25.77 18.66
C ILE A 27 9.14 26.68 17.44
N VAL A 28 8.66 26.18 16.30
CA VAL A 28 8.59 26.92 15.03
C VAL A 28 7.17 27.37 14.69
N LEU A 29 6.17 26.67 15.21
CA LEU A 29 4.78 26.94 14.88
C LEU A 29 3.87 26.47 16.02
N GLN A 30 2.76 27.19 16.23
CA GLN A 30 1.63 26.68 17.00
C GLN A 30 0.54 26.30 16.02
N VAL A 31 0.31 25.01 15.85
CA VAL A 31 -0.71 24.51 14.93
C VAL A 31 -1.95 24.07 15.74
N LYS A 32 -3.11 24.49 15.27
CA LYS A 32 -4.37 23.97 15.76
C LYS A 32 -4.65 22.64 15.06
N GLU A 33 -4.09 21.56 15.58
CA GLU A 33 -4.48 20.23 15.16
C GLU A 33 -5.61 19.71 16.06
N HIS A 34 -6.70 19.26 15.45
CA HIS A 34 -7.80 18.56 16.12
C HIS A 34 -8.40 19.29 17.34
N ARG A 35 -8.55 20.62 17.30
CA ARG A 35 -9.09 21.51 18.35
C ARG A 35 -8.14 21.87 19.50
N ASN A 36 -6.92 21.32 19.58
CA ASN A 36 -5.92 21.71 20.56
C ASN A 36 -4.76 22.43 19.88
N TYR A 37 -4.34 23.54 20.49
CA TYR A 37 -3.08 24.21 20.08
C TYR A 37 -1.93 23.46 20.76
N GLU A 38 -1.19 22.69 19.99
CA GLU A 38 0.05 22.07 20.47
C GLU A 38 1.26 22.78 19.86
N PRO A 39 2.32 22.99 20.65
CA PRO A 39 3.57 23.54 20.12
C PRO A 39 4.16 22.54 19.11
N PHE A 40 4.50 23.04 17.92
CA PHE A 40 5.15 22.27 16.89
C PHE A 40 6.65 22.54 16.97
N THR A 41 7.40 21.58 17.48
CA THR A 41 8.85 21.68 17.52
C THR A 41 9.43 21.56 16.11
N LEU A 42 10.61 22.11 15.87
CA LEU A 42 11.30 22.01 14.59
C LEU A 42 11.44 20.55 14.14
N ASN A 43 11.73 19.67 15.07
CA ASN A 43 11.82 18.24 14.82
C ASN A 43 10.49 17.64 14.35
N ARG A 44 9.39 17.89 15.06
CA ARG A 44 8.06 17.42 14.66
C ARG A 44 7.66 17.99 13.30
N PHE A 45 7.96 19.27 13.05
CA PHE A 45 7.73 19.93 11.78
C PHE A 45 8.44 19.19 10.65
N ASN A 46 9.74 18.96 10.77
CA ASN A 46 10.51 18.27 9.74
C ASN A 46 10.06 16.80 9.56
N THR A 47 9.76 16.10 10.65
CA THR A 47 9.20 14.74 10.58
C THR A 47 7.94 14.69 9.71
N VAL A 48 6.98 15.58 9.97
CA VAL A 48 5.68 15.59 9.27
C VAL A 48 5.82 16.05 7.82
N TYR A 49 6.54 17.13 7.58
CA TYR A 49 6.56 17.75 6.24
C TYR A 49 7.55 17.09 5.29
N ILE A 50 8.73 16.69 5.75
CA ILE A 50 9.64 15.86 4.93
C ILE A 50 9.02 14.48 4.69
N GLY A 51 8.47 13.87 5.74
CA GLY A 51 7.75 12.61 5.61
C GLY A 51 6.56 12.70 4.66
N GLY A 52 5.80 13.80 4.72
CA GLY A 52 4.71 14.10 3.79
C GLY A 52 5.19 14.23 2.35
N THR A 53 6.27 14.97 2.11
CA THR A 53 6.88 15.11 0.78
C THR A 53 7.28 13.75 0.20
N ILE A 54 7.90 12.88 1.00
CA ILE A 54 8.31 11.55 0.56
C ILE A 54 7.09 10.64 0.33
N HIS A 55 6.04 10.77 1.14
CA HIS A 55 4.77 10.07 0.94
C HIS A 55 4.12 10.48 -0.38
N GLU A 56 4.00 11.77 -0.66
CA GLU A 56 3.45 12.28 -1.93
C GLU A 56 4.31 11.90 -3.14
N LEU A 57 5.63 11.88 -2.98
CA LEU A 57 6.53 11.34 -4.01
C LEU A 57 6.24 9.86 -4.28
N GLY A 58 5.96 9.07 -3.25
CA GLY A 58 5.50 7.69 -3.39
C GLY A 58 4.26 7.58 -4.29
N HIS A 59 3.27 8.48 -4.12
CA HIS A 59 2.12 8.56 -5.03
C HIS A 59 2.51 8.98 -6.43
N GLY A 60 3.43 9.93 -6.58
CA GLY A 60 4.02 10.30 -7.88
C GLY A 60 4.66 9.10 -8.59
N LEU A 61 5.24 8.18 -7.84
CA LEU A 61 5.80 6.90 -8.29
C LEU A 61 4.74 5.78 -8.38
N SER A 62 3.45 6.12 -8.36
CA SER A 62 2.32 5.20 -8.50
C SER A 62 2.13 4.21 -7.35
N LEU A 63 2.67 4.48 -6.18
CA LEU A 63 2.37 3.68 -4.99
C LEU A 63 0.98 4.05 -4.46
N PRO A 64 0.11 3.08 -4.16
CA PRO A 64 -1.15 3.33 -3.46
C PRO A 64 -0.90 3.47 -1.96
N HIS A 65 -1.90 4.00 -1.25
CA HIS A 65 -1.91 3.86 0.20
C HIS A 65 -1.90 2.39 0.60
N ASN A 66 -1.14 2.08 1.65
CA ASN A 66 -1.21 0.81 2.35
C ASN A 66 -0.67 0.91 3.78
N LEU A 67 -1.25 0.12 4.65
CA LEU A 67 -0.79 -0.08 6.02
C LEU A 67 0.17 -1.26 6.08
N ALA A 68 0.99 -1.26 7.13
CA ALA A 68 1.77 -2.44 7.49
C ALA A 68 0.84 -3.59 7.92
N THR A 69 1.15 -4.81 7.50
CA THR A 69 0.57 -6.00 8.13
C THR A 69 1.03 -6.11 9.59
N LYS A 70 0.36 -6.93 10.39
CA LYS A 70 0.76 -7.16 11.78
C LYS A 70 2.23 -7.57 11.90
N ASN A 71 2.71 -8.41 10.99
CA ASN A 71 4.10 -8.86 10.98
C ASN A 71 5.08 -7.76 10.57
N GLU A 72 4.70 -6.88 9.65
CA GLU A 72 5.54 -5.77 9.21
C GLU A 72 5.57 -4.62 10.23
N SER A 73 4.55 -4.48 11.08
CA SER A 73 4.43 -3.40 12.06
C SER A 73 5.58 -3.35 13.08
N ILE A 74 6.28 -4.46 13.28
CA ILE A 74 7.52 -4.53 14.07
C ILE A 74 8.62 -3.61 13.52
N ARG A 75 8.57 -3.27 12.23
CA ARG A 75 9.53 -2.39 11.56
C ARG A 75 9.20 -0.90 11.72
N GLY A 76 7.97 -0.58 12.13
CA GLY A 76 7.48 0.80 12.29
C GLY A 76 6.16 1.03 11.56
N THR A 77 5.98 2.24 11.02
CA THR A 77 4.76 2.64 10.31
C THR A 77 5.00 2.62 8.79
N ALA A 78 4.08 2.03 8.05
CA ALA A 78 4.17 2.04 6.59
C ALA A 78 4.16 3.48 6.05
N LEU A 79 5.15 3.84 5.23
CA LEU A 79 5.29 5.19 4.67
C LEU A 79 4.04 5.59 3.86
N MET A 80 3.52 4.67 3.05
CA MET A 80 2.31 4.90 2.25
C MET A 80 1.00 4.80 3.05
N GLY A 81 1.07 4.60 4.37
CA GLY A 81 -0.02 4.78 5.33
C GLY A 81 0.18 6.06 6.12
N ALA A 82 0.28 5.96 7.44
CA ALA A 82 0.53 7.10 8.33
C ALA A 82 2.03 7.36 8.61
N GLY A 83 2.91 6.81 7.79
CA GLY A 83 4.36 6.87 8.02
C GLY A 83 4.97 8.27 7.88
N ASN A 84 4.29 9.19 7.20
CA ASN A 84 4.67 10.60 7.17
C ASN A 84 4.77 11.23 8.58
N TYR A 85 3.90 10.82 9.51
CA TYR A 85 3.90 11.30 10.90
C TYR A 85 4.98 10.66 11.78
N THR A 86 5.66 9.64 11.28
CA THR A 86 6.69 8.88 12.02
C THR A 86 8.05 8.88 11.32
N TYR A 87 8.19 9.67 10.24
CA TYR A 87 9.42 9.72 9.46
C TYR A 87 10.62 10.09 10.36
N ARG A 88 11.65 9.25 10.32
CA ARG A 88 12.89 9.38 11.13
C ARG A 88 12.66 9.50 12.65
N ARG A 89 11.55 9.00 13.16
CA ARG A 89 11.26 9.01 14.61
C ARG A 89 12.30 8.26 15.42
N GLU A 90 12.97 7.26 14.84
CA GLU A 90 14.07 6.51 15.46
C GLU A 90 15.27 7.38 15.81
N TRP A 91 15.43 8.55 15.19
CA TRP A 91 16.49 9.49 15.56
C TRP A 91 16.21 10.23 16.86
N ASN A 92 14.97 10.28 17.28
CA ASN A 92 14.50 11.11 18.39
C ASN A 92 14.01 10.31 19.58
N SER A 93 13.77 9.02 19.40
CA SER A 93 13.21 8.16 20.43
C SER A 93 13.58 6.71 20.16
N LYS A 94 13.26 5.83 21.11
CA LYS A 94 13.36 4.37 20.92
C LYS A 94 12.25 3.81 20.03
N GLN A 95 11.35 4.67 19.52
CA GLN A 95 10.25 4.26 18.65
C GLN A 95 10.75 4.03 17.24
N LYS A 96 10.09 3.16 16.51
CA LYS A 96 10.39 2.90 15.10
C LYS A 96 9.89 4.07 14.24
N GLY A 97 10.62 4.36 13.19
CA GLY A 97 10.25 5.34 12.18
C GLY A 97 9.28 4.79 11.13
N SER A 98 9.41 5.29 9.91
CA SER A 98 8.65 4.81 8.78
C SER A 98 9.47 3.88 7.89
N PHE A 99 8.77 3.01 7.15
CA PHE A 99 9.39 2.08 6.20
C PHE A 99 8.50 1.85 4.98
N LEU A 100 9.08 1.37 3.89
CA LEU A 100 8.34 0.87 2.74
C LEU A 100 7.92 -0.57 2.97
N THR A 101 6.62 -0.87 2.82
CA THR A 101 6.12 -2.24 2.84
C THR A 101 6.69 -3.06 1.69
N HIS A 102 6.67 -4.37 1.79
CA HIS A 102 7.17 -5.25 0.73
C HIS A 102 6.47 -4.99 -0.61
N SER A 103 5.16 -4.77 -0.60
CA SER A 103 4.39 -4.42 -1.80
C SER A 103 4.83 -3.11 -2.44
N SER A 104 5.11 -2.09 -1.64
CA SER A 104 5.63 -0.80 -2.14
C SER A 104 7.03 -0.96 -2.72
N ALA A 105 7.91 -1.70 -2.04
CA ALA A 105 9.28 -1.95 -2.50
C ALA A 105 9.31 -2.69 -3.84
N ILE A 106 8.51 -3.75 -4.01
CA ILE A 106 8.43 -4.50 -5.28
C ILE A 106 7.93 -3.61 -6.43
N ARG A 107 6.96 -2.75 -6.17
CA ARG A 107 6.47 -1.81 -7.20
C ARG A 107 7.53 -0.80 -7.62
N LEU A 108 8.33 -0.31 -6.67
CA LEU A 108 9.47 0.58 -7.00
C LEU A 108 10.57 -0.16 -7.76
N LEU A 109 10.83 -1.42 -7.43
CA LEU A 109 11.85 -2.23 -8.12
C LEU A 109 11.64 -2.28 -9.63
N VAL A 110 10.40 -2.36 -10.09
CA VAL A 110 10.05 -2.41 -11.51
C VAL A 110 9.65 -1.05 -12.08
N HIS A 111 9.68 0.01 -11.26
CA HIS A 111 9.29 1.34 -11.74
C HIS A 111 10.30 1.83 -12.80
N PRO A 112 9.84 2.36 -13.94
CA PRO A 112 10.71 2.73 -15.07
C PRO A 112 11.87 3.66 -14.72
N LEU A 113 11.70 4.55 -13.74
CA LEU A 113 12.76 5.44 -13.27
C LEU A 113 13.93 4.70 -12.61
N PHE A 114 13.70 3.51 -12.06
CA PHE A 114 14.70 2.75 -11.32
C PHE A 114 15.27 1.58 -12.11
N ASN A 115 14.49 1.00 -13.04
CA ASN A 115 14.92 -0.15 -13.83
C ASN A 115 15.33 0.18 -15.28
N GLY A 116 15.33 1.46 -15.65
CA GLY A 116 15.76 1.91 -16.99
C GLY A 116 14.80 1.56 -18.14
N THR A 117 13.55 1.16 -17.85
CA THR A 117 12.56 0.75 -18.87
C THR A 117 11.57 1.86 -19.23
N SER A 118 11.96 3.12 -19.13
CA SER A 118 11.09 4.31 -19.23
C SER A 118 10.14 4.35 -20.43
N SER A 119 10.54 3.79 -21.57
CA SER A 119 9.72 3.76 -22.79
C SER A 119 8.60 2.71 -22.77
N ARG A 120 8.65 1.74 -21.87
CA ARG A 120 7.78 0.56 -21.87
C ARG A 120 6.63 0.62 -20.88
N ALA A 121 6.60 1.62 -20.00
CA ALA A 121 5.58 1.77 -18.96
C ALA A 121 4.17 2.04 -19.49
N LYS A 122 4.02 2.26 -20.81
CA LYS A 122 2.72 2.59 -21.43
C LYS A 122 1.94 1.37 -21.93
N SER A 123 2.57 0.23 -22.11
CA SER A 123 1.87 -0.97 -22.60
C SER A 123 1.20 -1.70 -21.45
N SER A 124 -0.10 -1.91 -21.58
CA SER A 124 -0.85 -2.79 -20.68
C SER A 124 -0.52 -4.25 -20.98
N PRO A 125 -0.23 -5.07 -19.98
CA PRO A 125 -0.02 -6.49 -20.20
C PRO A 125 -1.34 -7.19 -20.55
N SER A 126 -1.31 -8.13 -21.46
CA SER A 126 -2.37 -9.14 -21.52
C SER A 126 -2.22 -10.06 -20.31
N LEU A 127 -3.27 -10.24 -19.53
CA LEU A 127 -3.20 -11.08 -18.32
C LEU A 127 -4.37 -12.07 -18.31
N LYS A 128 -4.04 -13.35 -18.25
CA LYS A 128 -4.98 -14.44 -18.05
C LYS A 128 -4.65 -15.16 -16.74
N TYR A 129 -5.69 -15.48 -15.99
CA TYR A 129 -5.57 -16.30 -14.77
C TYR A 129 -5.87 -17.76 -15.07
N LYS A 130 -5.06 -18.66 -14.52
CA LYS A 130 -5.29 -20.11 -14.53
C LYS A 130 -5.37 -20.60 -13.10
N ASP A 131 -6.24 -21.57 -12.85
CA ASP A 131 -6.37 -22.25 -11.55
C ASP A 131 -6.53 -21.28 -10.36
N LEU A 132 -7.09 -20.08 -10.61
CA LEU A 132 -7.32 -19.11 -9.55
C LEU A 132 -8.32 -19.69 -8.54
N SER A 133 -7.89 -19.80 -7.30
CA SER A 133 -8.70 -20.31 -6.20
C SER A 133 -8.57 -19.48 -4.94
N LEU A 134 -9.60 -19.56 -4.11
CA LEU A 134 -9.67 -18.88 -2.83
C LEU A 134 -10.23 -19.84 -1.79
N SER A 135 -9.54 -19.94 -0.66
CA SER A 135 -9.96 -20.76 0.47
C SER A 135 -9.71 -20.03 1.78
N PHE A 136 -10.36 -20.48 2.85
CA PHE A 136 -10.15 -19.92 4.19
C PHE A 136 -9.73 -21.04 5.13
N ASN A 137 -8.64 -20.79 5.85
CA ASN A 137 -8.14 -21.71 6.86
C ASN A 137 -7.44 -20.95 7.97
N ASN A 138 -7.74 -21.28 9.22
CA ASN A 138 -7.07 -20.73 10.41
C ASN A 138 -6.97 -19.19 10.44
N GLY A 139 -8.05 -18.48 10.08
CA GLY A 139 -8.08 -17.01 10.10
C GLY A 139 -7.37 -16.35 8.92
N ILE A 140 -6.99 -17.12 7.89
CA ILE A 140 -6.25 -16.64 6.72
C ILE A 140 -7.03 -17.00 5.45
N ILE A 141 -7.21 -16.04 4.57
CA ILE A 141 -7.68 -16.28 3.20
C ILE A 141 -6.46 -16.62 2.34
N GLN A 142 -6.43 -17.82 1.80
CA GLN A 142 -5.44 -18.28 0.86
C GLN A 142 -5.92 -17.98 -0.56
N ILE A 143 -5.09 -17.33 -1.37
CA ILE A 143 -5.35 -17.07 -2.79
C ILE A 143 -4.21 -17.69 -3.58
N THR A 144 -4.51 -18.66 -4.40
CA THR A 144 -3.53 -19.35 -5.24
C THR A 144 -3.95 -19.26 -6.69
N GLY A 145 -2.98 -19.35 -7.57
CA GLY A 145 -3.25 -19.37 -9.00
C GLY A 145 -1.96 -19.30 -9.81
N LYS A 146 -2.15 -19.32 -11.10
CA LYS A 146 -1.11 -19.15 -12.11
C LYS A 146 -1.53 -18.05 -13.06
N ILE A 147 -0.57 -17.29 -13.60
CA ILE A 147 -0.86 -16.31 -14.62
C ILE A 147 -0.13 -16.58 -15.93
N GLU A 148 -0.79 -16.22 -17.03
CA GLU A 148 -0.19 -16.12 -18.35
C GLU A 148 -0.22 -14.66 -18.76
N THR A 149 0.89 -14.14 -19.23
CA THR A 149 1.02 -12.72 -19.57
C THR A 149 2.00 -12.46 -20.69
N GLY A 150 1.71 -11.49 -21.55
CA GLY A 150 2.58 -11.08 -22.63
C GLY A 150 3.78 -10.24 -22.17
N ILE A 151 3.71 -9.65 -20.97
CA ILE A 151 4.84 -8.93 -20.35
C ILE A 151 5.21 -9.65 -19.07
N PRO A 152 6.45 -10.12 -18.90
CA PRO A 152 6.84 -10.85 -17.70
C PRO A 152 6.43 -10.15 -16.42
N ALA A 153 5.77 -10.88 -15.52
CA ALA A 153 5.41 -10.40 -14.20
C ALA A 153 6.40 -10.95 -13.16
N ILE A 154 6.60 -10.22 -12.08
CA ILE A 154 7.52 -10.62 -10.99
C ILE A 154 6.77 -10.98 -9.71
N ALA A 155 5.59 -10.42 -9.51
CA ALA A 155 4.84 -10.64 -8.28
C ALA A 155 3.34 -10.47 -8.46
N MET A 156 2.60 -11.08 -7.56
CA MET A 156 1.20 -10.78 -7.26
C MET A 156 1.12 -10.10 -5.90
N ILE A 157 0.26 -9.08 -5.79
CA ILE A 157 -0.02 -8.38 -4.55
C ILE A 157 -1.51 -8.42 -4.27
N ALA A 158 -1.89 -8.79 -3.06
CA ALA A 158 -3.25 -8.62 -2.56
C ALA A 158 -3.30 -7.40 -1.64
N TYR A 159 -4.02 -6.35 -2.03
CA TYR A 159 -4.40 -5.26 -1.13
C TYR A 159 -5.79 -5.59 -0.58
N ASN A 160 -5.89 -5.78 0.71
CA ASN A 160 -7.17 -6.01 1.37
C ASN A 160 -7.70 -4.71 1.94
N ASP A 161 -8.69 -4.15 1.27
CA ASP A 161 -9.38 -2.93 1.70
C ASP A 161 -10.58 -3.33 2.57
N ARG A 162 -10.60 -2.87 3.80
CA ARG A 162 -11.79 -2.98 4.66
C ARG A 162 -12.71 -1.80 4.40
N GLU A 163 -14.00 -2.07 4.22
CA GLU A 163 -14.99 -1.01 4.11
C GLU A 163 -15.09 -0.25 5.44
N ASN A 164 -14.53 0.94 5.48
CA ASN A 164 -14.65 1.83 6.64
C ASN A 164 -15.89 2.69 6.50
N LYS A 165 -16.91 2.39 7.28
CA LYS A 165 -18.08 3.27 7.43
C LYS A 165 -17.68 4.49 8.28
N GLY A 166 -16.96 5.44 7.67
CA GLY A 166 -16.93 6.81 8.15
C GLY A 166 -16.22 7.10 9.47
N GLN A 167 -15.31 6.28 9.97
CA GLN A 167 -14.61 6.57 11.24
C GLN A 167 -13.73 7.83 11.21
N ARG A 168 -13.41 8.39 10.04
CA ARG A 168 -12.61 9.61 9.92
C ARG A 168 -13.27 10.73 9.13
N GLY A 169 -14.56 10.66 8.82
CA GLY A 169 -15.28 11.73 8.08
C GLY A 169 -14.77 11.95 6.64
N TYR A 170 -13.85 11.16 6.17
CA TYR A 170 -13.29 11.18 4.83
C TYR A 170 -13.80 9.99 4.05
N MET A 171 -14.48 10.28 2.99
CA MET A 171 -14.94 9.44 1.90
C MET A 171 -14.97 7.91 2.13
N VAL A 172 -16.17 7.40 2.05
CA VAL A 172 -16.50 6.00 1.82
C VAL A 172 -15.77 5.55 0.56
N ASN A 173 -14.76 4.77 0.70
CA ASN A 173 -14.00 4.14 -0.39
C ASN A 173 -12.52 4.54 -0.48
N ASN A 174 -11.78 4.30 0.57
CA ASN A 174 -10.40 4.68 0.55
C ASN A 174 -9.53 3.48 0.77
N ASN A 175 -8.74 3.20 -0.21
CA ASN A 175 -7.55 2.41 -0.14
C ASN A 175 -6.57 2.86 0.98
N TYR A 176 -6.98 3.80 1.84
CA TYR A 176 -6.17 4.33 2.94
C TYR A 176 -5.81 3.28 3.98
N ASP A 177 -6.74 2.38 4.26
CA ASP A 177 -6.59 1.37 5.31
C ASP A 177 -6.27 -0.02 4.74
N ALA A 178 -5.91 -0.12 3.46
CA ALA A 178 -5.53 -1.38 2.85
C ALA A 178 -4.26 -1.93 3.49
N THR A 179 -4.29 -3.17 3.92
CA THR A 179 -3.08 -3.97 4.18
C THR A 179 -2.70 -4.75 2.94
N SER A 180 -1.41 -5.09 2.77
CA SER A 180 -0.96 -5.76 1.56
C SER A 180 -0.09 -6.98 1.82
N TRP A 181 -0.30 -8.02 1.03
CA TRP A 181 0.49 -9.24 0.99
C TRP A 181 1.06 -9.45 -0.39
N THR A 182 2.25 -9.99 -0.47
CA THR A 182 2.99 -10.14 -1.73
C THR A 182 3.47 -11.56 -1.89
N SER A 183 3.28 -12.09 -3.10
CA SER A 183 3.86 -13.34 -3.56
C SER A 183 4.75 -13.05 -4.76
N VAL A 184 6.04 -13.34 -4.65
CA VAL A 184 6.93 -13.40 -5.81
C VAL A 184 6.51 -14.60 -6.64
N LEU A 185 6.45 -14.44 -7.97
CA LEU A 185 6.04 -15.51 -8.85
C LEU A 185 7.10 -16.60 -8.93
N SER A 186 6.65 -17.86 -9.00
CA SER A 186 7.52 -18.98 -9.33
C SER A 186 8.01 -18.89 -10.79
N PRO A 187 9.02 -19.68 -11.18
CA PRO A 187 9.43 -19.79 -12.59
C PRO A 187 8.28 -20.21 -13.52
N THR A 188 7.25 -20.88 -13.00
CA THR A 188 6.04 -21.29 -13.73
C THR A 188 4.90 -20.27 -13.64
N ASN A 189 5.16 -19.06 -13.12
CA ASN A 189 4.21 -17.96 -12.90
C ASN A 189 3.09 -18.30 -11.90
N GLU A 190 3.35 -19.17 -10.96
CA GLU A 190 2.43 -19.50 -9.87
C GLU A 190 2.64 -18.55 -8.70
N PHE A 191 1.54 -18.30 -7.96
CA PHE A 191 1.55 -17.48 -6.77
C PHE A 191 0.71 -18.08 -5.65
N HIS A 192 1.09 -17.69 -4.42
CA HIS A 192 0.37 -18.02 -3.22
C HIS A 192 0.39 -16.81 -2.28
N LEU A 193 -0.79 -16.28 -1.97
CA LEU A 193 -0.99 -15.17 -1.06
C LEU A 193 -1.76 -15.61 0.17
N ALA A 194 -1.25 -15.31 1.35
CA ALA A 194 -1.85 -15.62 2.63
C ALA A 194 -2.34 -14.32 3.30
N VAL A 195 -3.58 -13.94 3.02
CA VAL A 195 -4.19 -12.69 3.49
C VAL A 195 -4.75 -12.88 4.88
N GLY A 196 -4.11 -12.28 5.86
CA GLY A 196 -4.48 -12.32 7.28
C GLY A 196 -5.03 -10.98 7.79
N ASP A 197 -4.97 -10.79 9.10
CA ASP A 197 -5.40 -9.58 9.80
C ASP A 197 -6.86 -9.18 9.46
N LEU A 198 -7.73 -10.18 9.31
CA LEU A 198 -9.11 -10.05 8.87
C LEU A 198 -10.00 -9.56 10.02
N GLY A 199 -10.53 -8.36 9.90
CA GLY A 199 -11.54 -7.84 10.85
C GLY A 199 -12.96 -8.03 10.33
N ASN A 200 -13.97 -7.95 11.20
CA ASN A 200 -15.38 -8.01 10.78
C ASN A 200 -15.75 -6.85 9.83
N GLY A 201 -16.65 -7.11 8.89
CA GLY A 201 -17.16 -6.14 7.92
C GLY A 201 -16.99 -6.59 6.48
N ASN A 202 -17.35 -5.69 5.55
CA ASN A 202 -17.14 -5.92 4.13
C ASN A 202 -15.68 -5.62 3.76
N HIS A 203 -15.16 -6.39 2.83
CA HIS A 203 -13.80 -6.29 2.34
C HIS A 203 -13.75 -6.37 0.82
N GLN A 204 -12.74 -5.73 0.25
CA GLN A 204 -12.37 -5.88 -1.15
C GLN A 204 -10.88 -6.24 -1.23
N ILE A 205 -10.57 -7.37 -1.84
CA ILE A 205 -9.21 -7.68 -2.25
C ILE A 205 -8.98 -7.11 -3.65
N ARG A 206 -8.01 -6.23 -3.79
CA ARG A 206 -7.44 -5.85 -5.08
C ARG A 206 -6.26 -6.78 -5.35
N LEU A 207 -6.48 -7.78 -6.20
CA LEU A 207 -5.44 -8.70 -6.67
C LEU A 207 -4.72 -8.06 -7.84
N LEU A 208 -3.46 -7.68 -7.64
CA LEU A 208 -2.68 -6.87 -8.55
C LEU A 208 -1.44 -7.61 -9.01
N SER A 209 -1.26 -7.73 -10.34
CA SER A 209 -0.02 -8.22 -10.94
C SER A 209 0.99 -7.07 -11.12
N VAL A 210 2.27 -7.37 -10.92
CA VAL A 210 3.37 -6.41 -11.06
C VAL A 210 4.31 -6.91 -12.15
N HIS A 211 4.45 -6.13 -13.22
CA HIS A 211 5.19 -6.49 -14.42
C HIS A 211 6.54 -5.78 -14.52
N MET A 212 7.49 -6.41 -15.20
CA MET A 212 8.88 -5.92 -15.37
C MET A 212 8.97 -4.53 -16.00
N ASN A 213 7.96 -4.09 -16.73
CA ASN A 213 7.89 -2.74 -17.33
C ASN A 213 7.25 -1.70 -16.41
N GLY A 214 6.95 -2.05 -15.15
CA GLY A 214 6.26 -1.21 -14.19
C GLY A 214 4.73 -1.17 -14.35
N ALA A 215 4.17 -1.84 -15.36
CA ALA A 215 2.72 -1.95 -15.50
C ALA A 215 2.11 -2.84 -14.42
N THR A 216 0.84 -2.61 -14.14
CA THR A 216 0.05 -3.38 -13.18
C THR A 216 -1.35 -3.62 -13.71
N GLU A 217 -1.88 -4.81 -13.50
CA GLU A 217 -3.28 -5.14 -13.76
C GLU A 217 -3.97 -5.54 -12.47
N THR A 218 -5.24 -5.16 -12.32
CA THR A 218 -5.97 -5.34 -11.06
C THR A 218 -7.29 -6.06 -11.30
N LYS A 219 -7.52 -7.14 -10.57
CA LYS A 219 -8.85 -7.76 -10.38
C LYS A 219 -9.34 -7.47 -8.96
N ARG A 220 -10.66 -7.37 -8.80
CA ARG A 220 -11.31 -7.12 -7.51
C ARG A 220 -12.12 -8.32 -7.10
N ILE A 221 -12.01 -8.70 -5.84
CA ILE A 221 -12.69 -9.82 -5.21
C ILE A 221 -13.30 -9.30 -3.91
N HIS A 222 -14.61 -9.47 -3.74
CA HIS A 222 -15.33 -8.97 -2.58
C HIS A 222 -15.77 -10.12 -1.68
N TYR A 223 -15.67 -9.91 -0.38
CA TYR A 223 -16.13 -10.83 0.65
C TYR A 223 -16.55 -10.07 1.90
N SER A 224 -17.17 -10.75 2.84
CA SER A 224 -17.43 -10.17 4.16
C SER A 224 -16.94 -11.09 5.26
N MET A 225 -16.62 -10.49 6.40
CA MET A 225 -16.22 -11.19 7.62
C MET A 225 -17.27 -10.96 8.70
N LYS A 226 -17.69 -12.02 9.36
CA LYS A 226 -18.56 -11.96 10.53
C LYS A 226 -18.10 -13.00 11.55
N ASP A 227 -17.85 -12.56 12.77
CA ASP A 227 -17.48 -13.42 13.90
C ASP A 227 -16.31 -14.37 13.59
N GLY A 228 -15.30 -13.84 12.87
CA GLY A 228 -14.10 -14.55 12.47
C GLY A 228 -14.26 -15.50 11.28
N MET A 229 -15.46 -15.57 10.67
CA MET A 229 -15.75 -16.40 9.50
C MET A 229 -16.04 -15.55 8.26
N PRO A 230 -15.45 -15.88 7.10
CA PRO A 230 -15.75 -15.19 5.85
C PRO A 230 -16.99 -15.75 5.17
N ASP A 231 -17.81 -14.86 4.59
CA ASP A 231 -18.71 -15.21 3.49
C ASP A 231 -17.99 -14.97 2.16
N LEU A 232 -17.67 -16.07 1.49
CA LEU A 232 -16.94 -16.10 0.23
C LEU A 232 -17.84 -16.32 -1.00
N ASN A 233 -19.15 -16.32 -0.87
CA ASN A 233 -20.07 -16.62 -1.97
C ASN A 233 -19.91 -15.64 -3.14
N ARG A 234 -19.77 -14.35 -2.83
CA ARG A 234 -19.51 -13.33 -3.85
C ARG A 234 -18.13 -13.49 -4.47
N ALA A 235 -17.11 -13.69 -3.65
CA ALA A 235 -15.73 -13.91 -4.10
C ALA A 235 -15.64 -15.10 -5.08
N SER A 236 -16.31 -16.21 -4.78
CA SER A 236 -16.31 -17.39 -5.64
C SER A 236 -16.92 -17.11 -7.01
N LYS A 237 -18.03 -16.36 -7.08
CA LYS A 237 -18.64 -15.95 -8.35
C LYS A 237 -17.72 -15.03 -9.17
N GLU A 238 -17.06 -14.07 -8.51
CA GLU A 238 -16.12 -13.15 -9.15
C GLU A 238 -14.89 -13.90 -9.68
N ILE A 239 -14.37 -14.92 -8.96
CA ILE A 239 -13.28 -15.78 -9.44
C ILE A 239 -13.69 -16.55 -10.69
N VAL A 240 -14.88 -17.17 -10.71
CA VAL A 240 -15.40 -17.84 -11.90
C VAL A 240 -15.47 -16.86 -13.09
N SER A 241 -15.97 -15.65 -12.86
CA SER A 241 -16.01 -14.61 -13.90
C SER A 241 -14.60 -14.20 -14.38
N ILE A 242 -13.62 -14.09 -13.48
CA ILE A 242 -12.23 -13.77 -13.85
C ILE A 242 -11.65 -14.88 -14.74
N LEU A 243 -11.92 -16.14 -14.42
CA LEU A 243 -11.44 -17.29 -15.20
C LEU A 243 -12.15 -17.41 -16.56
N SER A 244 -13.45 -17.09 -16.63
CA SER A 244 -14.24 -17.14 -17.88
C SER A 244 -13.87 -16.04 -18.87
N ASN A 245 -13.39 -14.90 -18.40
CA ASN A 245 -13.02 -13.74 -19.23
C ASN A 245 -11.57 -13.82 -19.75
N ASN A 246 -10.99 -15.00 -19.78
CA ASN A 246 -9.62 -15.24 -20.27
C ASN A 246 -9.55 -15.55 -21.79
N ASP A 247 -10.68 -15.59 -22.47
CA ASP A 247 -10.77 -15.85 -23.91
C ASP A 247 -10.53 -14.63 -24.80
#